data_e281b3b08cbb195a59b7758a58357351
#
_entry.id   e281b3b08cbb195a59b7758a58357351
#
_cell.length_a   1.000
_cell.length_b   1.000
_cell.length_c   1.000
_cell.angle_alpha   90.00
_cell.angle_beta   90.00
_cell.angle_gamma   90.00
#
_symmetry.space_group_name_H-M   'P 1'
#
loop_
_entity.id
_entity.type
_entity.pdbx_description
1 polymer ?
#
loop_
_entity_poly.entity_id
_entity_poly.type
_entity_poly.pdbx_seq_one_letter_code
_entity_poly.pdbx_strand_id
1 'polypeptide(L)'
;MIEKGCEAYTGDDIYAGVRGAVARSDIRVIQEFEDVFQSLQGLPPSRSDPFTIELEPGTAPLSKAPYRMAPTEMAELKKQVEDLLGKGFIRPSTSPWGAPVLFVKKKDGSFRLCIDYRGLNRVTVKNKYPLLRIDELLDQLRGATCFSKIDLTSGYHQIPIAEADVRKTAFRTRYGHFEFVVMPFGLTSTPGAFMRLMNSVFQEFLDEFVIIFIDDILVYSKSPEEHEVHLRRVMEKLREQKLFAKLSKCSFGERNGFSGSHCFGRGVSVDPEKIEAIVDAQTDECH
;
A
#
# COMPACT_ATOMS: atom_id res chain seq x y z
N MET A 1 -18.97 20.14 -19.80
CA MET A 1 -19.16 18.79 -19.22
C MET A 1 -17.85 18.44 -18.53
N ILE A 2 -17.84 18.52 -17.23
CA ILE A 2 -16.66 18.37 -16.39
C ILE A 2 -16.60 16.90 -16.00
N GLU A 3 -15.51 16.25 -16.40
CA GLU A 3 -15.21 14.87 -16.07
C GLU A 3 -15.06 14.72 -14.55
N LYS A 4 -15.83 13.80 -13.98
CA LYS A 4 -15.64 13.36 -12.58
C LYS A 4 -14.31 12.64 -12.48
N GLY A 5 -13.36 13.24 -11.77
CA GLY A 5 -12.07 12.64 -11.47
C GLY A 5 -12.23 11.45 -10.55
N CYS A 6 -11.51 10.36 -10.83
CA CYS A 6 -11.27 9.29 -9.87
C CYS A 6 -10.52 9.85 -8.67
N GLU A 7 -11.16 9.97 -7.53
CA GLU A 7 -10.52 10.24 -6.27
C GLU A 7 -9.82 8.96 -5.79
N ALA A 8 -8.50 8.98 -5.81
CA ALA A 8 -7.70 7.93 -5.19
C ALA A 8 -7.70 8.16 -3.67
N TYR A 9 -8.54 7.44 -2.96
CA TYR A 9 -8.54 7.44 -1.49
C TYR A 9 -7.24 6.83 -0.98
N THR A 10 -6.46 7.61 -0.26
CA THR A 10 -5.29 7.13 0.49
C THR A 10 -5.69 7.01 1.94
N GLY A 11 -5.28 5.92 2.60
CA GLY A 11 -5.61 5.61 4.00
C GLY A 11 -5.22 6.67 5.05
N ASP A 12 -4.72 7.83 4.65
CA ASP A 12 -4.29 8.92 5.54
C ASP A 12 -5.44 9.71 6.17
N ASP A 13 -6.69 9.56 5.68
CA ASP A 13 -7.82 10.40 6.06
C ASP A 13 -8.64 9.89 7.25
N ILE A 14 -8.28 8.73 7.77
CA ILE A 14 -9.06 8.00 8.78
C ILE A 14 -8.67 8.41 10.22
N TYR A 15 -7.56 9.12 10.43
CA TYR A 15 -6.90 9.22 11.74
C TYR A 15 -6.82 10.60 12.40
N ALA A 16 -7.61 11.57 12.01
CA ALA A 16 -7.66 12.86 12.66
C ALA A 16 -8.69 12.84 13.81
N GLY A 17 -8.28 12.44 15.02
CA GLY A 17 -9.16 12.65 16.18
C GLY A 17 -9.05 11.72 17.38
N VAL A 18 -7.93 11.05 17.65
CA VAL A 18 -7.80 10.19 18.85
C VAL A 18 -7.00 10.88 19.95
N ARG A 19 -7.69 11.25 21.05
CA ARG A 19 -7.07 11.59 22.33
C ARG A 19 -6.91 10.30 23.13
N GLY A 20 -5.66 9.82 23.30
CA GLY A 20 -5.35 8.65 24.17
C GLY A 20 -4.32 7.67 23.62
N ALA A 21 -3.62 7.98 22.53
CA ALA A 21 -2.50 7.17 22.07
C ALA A 21 -1.36 7.23 23.09
N VAL A 22 -0.86 6.08 23.53
CA VAL A 22 0.37 5.96 24.32
C VAL A 22 1.49 6.60 23.51
N ALA A 23 2.32 7.43 24.16
CA ALA A 23 3.43 8.07 23.45
C ALA A 23 4.31 6.98 22.81
N ARG A 24 4.65 7.15 21.54
CA ARG A 24 5.40 6.16 20.72
C ARG A 24 6.74 5.75 21.35
N SER A 25 7.31 6.64 22.18
CA SER A 25 8.55 6.43 22.94
C SER A 25 8.40 5.45 24.11
N ASP A 26 7.18 5.16 24.58
CA ASP A 26 6.96 4.41 25.80
C ASP A 26 6.70 2.92 25.56
N ILE A 27 6.63 2.49 24.29
CA ILE A 27 6.41 1.10 23.93
C ILE A 27 7.76 0.41 23.75
N ARG A 28 8.21 -0.36 24.74
CA ARG A 28 9.51 -1.07 24.75
C ARG A 28 9.75 -1.89 23.47
N VAL A 29 8.73 -2.57 22.98
CA VAL A 29 8.83 -3.38 21.75
C VAL A 29 9.29 -2.55 20.56
N ILE A 30 8.81 -1.32 20.38
CA ILE A 30 9.18 -0.47 19.24
C ILE A 30 10.66 -0.09 19.28
N GLN A 31 11.21 0.16 20.48
CA GLN A 31 12.63 0.48 20.66
C GLN A 31 13.56 -0.70 20.33
N GLU A 32 13.12 -1.93 20.60
CA GLU A 32 13.89 -3.14 20.29
C GLU A 32 13.95 -3.45 18.76
N PHE A 33 13.03 -2.86 17.99
CA PHE A 33 12.89 -3.10 16.56
C PHE A 33 13.05 -1.83 15.69
N GLU A 34 13.92 -0.91 16.11
CA GLU A 34 14.20 0.32 15.34
C GLU A 34 14.65 0.06 13.90
N ASP A 35 15.32 -1.07 13.69
CA ASP A 35 15.76 -1.52 12.37
C ASP A 35 14.60 -1.78 11.40
N VAL A 36 13.43 -2.17 11.89
CA VAL A 36 12.21 -2.35 11.08
C VAL A 36 11.64 -1.00 10.60
N PHE A 37 11.93 0.09 11.32
CA PHE A 37 11.42 1.43 11.01
C PHE A 37 12.40 2.30 10.21
N GLN A 38 13.41 1.71 9.63
CA GLN A 38 14.34 2.43 8.77
C GLN A 38 13.71 2.72 7.39
N SER A 39 14.24 3.76 6.74
CA SER A 39 13.87 4.03 5.34
C SER A 39 14.38 2.93 4.42
N LEU A 40 13.58 2.59 3.43
CA LEU A 40 13.96 1.62 2.41
C LEU A 40 15.20 2.13 1.65
N GLN A 41 16.33 1.46 1.83
CA GLN A 41 17.58 1.75 1.13
C GLN A 41 17.90 0.62 0.18
N GLY A 42 17.88 0.92 -1.12
CA GLY A 42 18.18 -0.05 -2.16
C GLY A 42 17.02 -1.01 -2.48
N LEU A 43 17.34 -2.03 -3.26
CA LEU A 43 16.36 -3.00 -3.73
C LEU A 43 15.91 -3.96 -2.62
N PRO A 44 14.63 -4.38 -2.64
CA PRO A 44 14.16 -5.41 -1.74
C PRO A 44 14.89 -6.74 -1.98
N PRO A 45 14.92 -7.64 -0.99
CA PRO A 45 15.50 -8.96 -1.17
C PRO A 45 14.78 -9.73 -2.27
N SER A 46 15.49 -10.64 -2.92
CA SER A 46 14.87 -11.59 -3.84
C SER A 46 13.82 -12.40 -3.10
N ARG A 47 12.63 -12.51 -3.69
CA ARG A 47 11.51 -13.28 -3.14
C ARG A 47 11.22 -14.46 -4.06
N SER A 48 10.74 -15.55 -3.47
CA SER A 48 10.32 -16.76 -4.22
C SER A 48 9.16 -16.48 -5.18
N ASP A 49 8.32 -15.50 -4.86
CA ASP A 49 7.14 -15.11 -5.63
C ASP A 49 7.22 -13.62 -6.01
N PRO A 50 8.00 -13.25 -7.05
CA PRO A 50 8.06 -11.88 -7.53
C PRO A 50 6.74 -11.48 -8.20
N PHE A 51 6.47 -10.17 -8.25
CA PHE A 51 5.30 -9.66 -8.93
C PHE A 51 5.34 -9.94 -10.44
N THR A 52 4.28 -10.50 -10.99
CA THR A 52 4.12 -10.79 -12.41
C THR A 52 2.97 -10.00 -13.02
N ILE A 53 3.11 -9.66 -14.30
CA ILE A 53 2.08 -8.96 -15.10
C ILE A 53 1.67 -9.90 -16.24
N GLU A 54 0.61 -10.62 -16.02
CA GLU A 54 0.03 -11.49 -17.06
C GLU A 54 -0.82 -10.65 -18.01
N LEU A 55 -0.61 -10.80 -19.31
CA LEU A 55 -1.34 -10.07 -20.35
C LEU A 55 -2.27 -11.00 -21.12
N GLU A 56 -3.32 -10.44 -21.69
CA GLU A 56 -4.16 -11.15 -22.64
C GLU A 56 -3.33 -11.62 -23.83
N PRO A 57 -3.56 -12.85 -24.35
CA PRO A 57 -2.82 -13.39 -25.48
C PRO A 57 -2.87 -12.48 -26.71
N GLY A 58 -1.72 -12.31 -27.37
CA GLY A 58 -1.63 -11.46 -28.57
C GLY A 58 -1.55 -9.95 -28.30
N THR A 59 -1.41 -9.53 -27.06
CA THR A 59 -1.30 -8.11 -26.69
C THR A 59 -0.01 -7.50 -27.25
N ALA A 60 -0.16 -6.46 -28.07
CA ALA A 60 0.97 -5.64 -28.52
C ALA A 60 1.37 -4.59 -27.45
N PRO A 61 2.65 -4.21 -27.39
CA PRO A 61 3.09 -3.14 -26.50
C PRO A 61 2.35 -1.82 -26.74
N LEU A 62 1.95 -1.18 -25.64
CA LEU A 62 1.23 0.09 -25.64
C LEU A 62 2.17 1.22 -25.22
N SER A 63 2.18 2.30 -26.01
CA SER A 63 2.92 3.51 -25.68
C SER A 63 2.07 4.75 -25.95
N LYS A 64 1.97 5.63 -24.95
CA LYS A 64 1.25 6.91 -25.03
C LYS A 64 2.20 8.09 -24.97
N ALA A 65 1.80 9.18 -25.62
CA ALA A 65 2.53 10.44 -25.50
C ALA A 65 2.48 10.98 -24.04
N PRO A 66 3.57 11.62 -23.56
CA PRO A 66 3.57 12.28 -22.25
C PRO A 66 2.53 13.38 -22.15
N TYR A 67 1.96 13.56 -20.98
CA TYR A 67 1.07 14.69 -20.70
C TYR A 67 1.87 16.01 -20.59
N ARG A 68 1.19 17.11 -20.91
CA ARG A 68 1.75 18.45 -20.72
C ARG A 68 1.80 18.76 -19.22
N MET A 69 2.93 19.23 -18.74
CA MET A 69 3.16 19.58 -17.33
C MET A 69 3.53 21.06 -17.18
N ALA A 70 3.13 21.65 -16.06
CA ALA A 70 3.56 22.98 -15.67
C ALA A 70 5.06 22.98 -15.26
N PRO A 71 5.75 24.15 -15.30
CA PRO A 71 7.16 24.24 -14.90
C PRO A 71 7.43 23.74 -13.47
N THR A 72 6.53 23.99 -12.53
CA THR A 72 6.61 23.51 -11.14
C THR A 72 6.52 21.99 -11.05
N GLU A 73 5.61 21.37 -11.81
CA GLU A 73 5.48 19.92 -11.90
C GLU A 73 6.72 19.29 -12.53
N MET A 74 7.31 19.96 -13.53
CA MET A 74 8.54 19.50 -14.17
C MET A 74 9.73 19.47 -13.20
N ALA A 75 9.89 20.48 -12.35
CA ALA A 75 10.94 20.51 -11.35
C ALA A 75 10.77 19.36 -10.32
N GLU A 76 9.54 19.15 -9.88
CA GLU A 76 9.23 18.06 -8.95
C GLU A 76 9.41 16.68 -9.60
N LEU A 77 9.04 16.52 -10.89
CA LEU A 77 9.27 15.29 -11.65
C LEU A 77 10.75 14.91 -11.68
N LYS A 78 11.62 15.88 -11.95
CA LYS A 78 13.07 15.66 -11.97
C LYS A 78 13.55 15.13 -10.62
N LYS A 79 13.15 15.79 -9.53
CA LYS A 79 13.52 15.41 -8.16
C LYS A 79 13.04 13.98 -7.81
N GLN A 80 11.78 13.65 -8.12
CA GLN A 80 11.22 12.32 -7.78
C GLN A 80 11.82 11.22 -8.66
N VAL A 81 12.13 11.48 -9.94
CA VAL A 81 12.83 10.52 -10.80
C VAL A 81 14.26 10.27 -10.31
N GLU A 82 14.99 11.33 -9.92
CA GLU A 82 16.34 11.21 -9.35
C GLU A 82 16.33 10.41 -8.03
N ASP A 83 15.33 10.62 -7.16
CA ASP A 83 15.17 9.83 -5.92
C ASP A 83 14.92 8.34 -6.21
N LEU A 84 14.02 8.04 -7.16
CA LEU A 84 13.72 6.67 -7.55
C LEU A 84 14.93 5.96 -8.19
N LEU A 85 15.70 6.68 -9.02
CA LEU A 85 16.96 6.18 -9.60
C LEU A 85 18.00 5.94 -8.51
N GLY A 86 18.17 6.90 -7.58
CA GLY A 86 19.10 6.78 -6.45
C GLY A 86 18.80 5.59 -5.54
N LYS A 87 17.54 5.24 -5.37
CA LYS A 87 17.08 4.04 -4.65
C LYS A 87 17.20 2.76 -5.47
N GLY A 88 17.44 2.85 -6.76
CA GLY A 88 17.47 1.71 -7.67
C GLY A 88 16.09 1.14 -8.01
N PHE A 89 14.99 1.82 -7.66
CA PHE A 89 13.62 1.35 -7.91
C PHE A 89 13.23 1.41 -9.37
N ILE A 90 13.87 2.30 -10.13
CA ILE A 90 13.72 2.41 -11.58
C ILE A 90 15.09 2.35 -12.25
N ARG A 91 15.09 1.96 -13.52
CA ARG A 91 16.29 1.98 -14.39
C ARG A 91 15.94 2.58 -15.77
N PRO A 92 16.92 3.10 -16.55
CA PRO A 92 16.70 3.47 -17.94
C PRO A 92 16.15 2.30 -18.75
N SER A 93 15.22 2.61 -19.68
CA SER A 93 14.50 1.61 -20.46
C SER A 93 14.62 1.83 -21.96
N THR A 94 14.68 0.73 -22.71
CA THR A 94 14.48 0.67 -24.17
C THR A 94 13.21 -0.08 -24.53
N SER A 95 12.28 -0.22 -23.58
CA SER A 95 11.06 -0.98 -23.76
C SER A 95 10.16 -0.38 -24.86
N PRO A 96 9.44 -1.20 -25.64
CA PRO A 96 8.39 -0.71 -26.53
C PRO A 96 7.14 -0.20 -25.78
N TRP A 97 7.00 -0.53 -24.48
CA TRP A 97 5.96 0.00 -23.61
C TRP A 97 6.29 1.43 -23.19
N GLY A 98 5.27 2.22 -22.84
CA GLY A 98 5.51 3.58 -22.35
C GLY A 98 4.23 4.22 -21.84
N ALA A 99 4.05 4.20 -20.53
CA ALA A 99 2.97 4.92 -19.86
C ALA A 99 3.31 6.40 -19.68
N PRO A 100 2.37 7.34 -19.76
CA PRO A 100 2.60 8.73 -19.42
C PRO A 100 2.60 8.90 -17.90
N VAL A 101 3.21 9.99 -17.43
CA VAL A 101 3.23 10.36 -16.02
C VAL A 101 2.33 11.58 -15.78
N LEU A 102 1.76 11.65 -14.58
CA LEU A 102 0.96 12.77 -14.10
C LEU A 102 1.20 13.02 -12.61
N PHE A 103 0.81 14.18 -12.12
CA PHE A 103 0.85 14.52 -10.72
C PHE A 103 -0.54 14.60 -10.12
N VAL A 104 -0.67 14.08 -8.90
CA VAL A 104 -1.84 14.26 -8.05
C VAL A 104 -1.42 15.06 -6.82
N LYS A 105 -2.17 16.11 -6.49
CA LYS A 105 -1.95 16.89 -5.27
C LYS A 105 -2.44 16.07 -4.07
N LYS A 106 -1.60 15.97 -3.06
CA LYS A 106 -2.01 15.44 -1.75
C LYS A 106 -2.75 16.53 -0.94
N LYS A 107 -3.37 16.16 0.17
CA LYS A 107 -4.04 17.10 1.07
C LYS A 107 -3.08 18.15 1.66
N ASP A 108 -1.81 17.78 1.88
CA ASP A 108 -0.75 18.68 2.33
C ASP A 108 -0.22 19.63 1.24
N GLY A 109 -0.81 19.59 0.03
CA GLY A 109 -0.39 20.38 -1.13
C GLY A 109 0.83 19.85 -1.87
N SER A 110 1.51 18.80 -1.37
CA SER A 110 2.62 18.17 -2.06
C SER A 110 2.15 17.36 -3.28
N PHE A 111 3.08 17.11 -4.21
CA PHE A 111 2.78 16.32 -5.40
C PHE A 111 3.15 14.85 -5.23
N ARG A 112 2.25 13.97 -5.69
CA ARG A 112 2.53 12.53 -5.84
C ARG A 112 2.68 12.23 -7.32
N LEU A 113 3.82 11.64 -7.70
CA LEU A 113 4.04 11.13 -9.05
C LEU A 113 3.18 9.88 -9.24
N CYS A 114 2.36 9.90 -10.27
CA CYS A 114 1.53 8.77 -10.68
C CYS A 114 1.86 8.38 -12.13
N ILE A 115 1.93 7.08 -12.38
CA ILE A 115 2.11 6.55 -13.73
C ILE A 115 0.72 6.11 -14.24
N ASP A 116 0.32 6.59 -15.41
CA ASP A 116 -0.97 6.21 -16.00
C ASP A 116 -0.91 4.82 -16.64
N TYR A 117 -1.08 3.80 -15.82
CA TYR A 117 -1.14 2.42 -16.27
C TYR A 117 -2.51 1.98 -16.78
N ARG A 118 -3.51 2.86 -16.94
CA ARG A 118 -4.84 2.47 -17.44
C ARG A 118 -4.79 1.69 -18.78
N GLY A 119 -3.84 2.04 -19.67
CA GLY A 119 -3.63 1.30 -20.89
C GLY A 119 -3.18 -0.14 -20.66
N LEU A 120 -2.17 -0.33 -19.80
CA LEU A 120 -1.66 -1.64 -19.41
C LEU A 120 -2.71 -2.43 -18.63
N ASN A 121 -3.40 -1.80 -17.68
CA ASN A 121 -4.41 -2.43 -16.86
C ASN A 121 -5.58 -3.03 -17.67
N ARG A 122 -5.94 -2.40 -18.80
CA ARG A 122 -6.99 -2.93 -19.68
C ARG A 122 -6.65 -4.28 -20.32
N VAL A 123 -5.38 -4.52 -20.57
CA VAL A 123 -4.87 -5.74 -21.23
C VAL A 123 -4.22 -6.71 -20.26
N THR A 124 -4.24 -6.39 -18.96
CA THR A 124 -3.73 -7.26 -17.92
C THR A 124 -4.84 -8.21 -17.44
N VAL A 125 -4.53 -9.50 -17.37
CA VAL A 125 -5.39 -10.48 -16.73
C VAL A 125 -5.50 -10.13 -15.23
N LYS A 126 -6.71 -9.76 -14.81
CA LYS A 126 -6.95 -9.29 -13.44
C LYS A 126 -6.73 -10.42 -12.44
N ASN A 127 -5.91 -10.16 -11.43
CA ASN A 127 -5.75 -11.06 -10.30
C ASN A 127 -7.06 -11.11 -9.49
N LYS A 128 -7.56 -12.31 -9.23
CA LYS A 128 -8.80 -12.57 -8.46
C LYS A 128 -8.47 -13.01 -7.02
N TYR A 129 -7.40 -12.47 -6.44
CA TYR A 129 -7.09 -12.77 -5.05
C TYR A 129 -8.27 -12.33 -4.16
N PRO A 130 -8.79 -13.22 -3.30
CA PRO A 130 -9.95 -12.90 -2.47
C PRO A 130 -9.59 -11.77 -1.49
N LEU A 131 -10.37 -10.70 -1.53
CA LEU A 131 -10.34 -9.66 -0.51
C LEU A 131 -11.28 -10.09 0.62
N LEU A 132 -10.82 -9.95 1.85
CA LEU A 132 -11.64 -10.21 3.03
C LEU A 132 -12.83 -9.24 3.05
N ARG A 133 -13.98 -9.74 3.41
CA ARG A 133 -15.19 -8.93 3.57
C ARG A 133 -15.11 -8.15 4.87
N ILE A 134 -15.66 -6.94 4.86
CA ILE A 134 -15.61 -6.04 6.04
C ILE A 134 -16.35 -6.65 7.23
N ASP A 135 -17.46 -7.34 6.98
CA ASP A 135 -18.23 -8.04 8.01
C ASP A 135 -17.43 -9.16 8.69
N GLU A 136 -16.67 -9.95 7.93
CA GLU A 136 -15.75 -10.99 8.45
C GLU A 136 -14.63 -10.36 9.31
N LEU A 137 -14.07 -9.23 8.86
CA LEU A 137 -13.05 -8.51 9.63
C LEU A 137 -13.59 -7.99 10.97
N LEU A 138 -14.81 -7.46 10.99
CA LEU A 138 -15.46 -6.97 12.21
C LEU A 138 -15.78 -8.08 13.20
N ASP A 139 -16.16 -9.26 12.70
CA ASP A 139 -16.40 -10.42 13.56
C ASP A 139 -15.12 -10.92 14.24
N GLN A 140 -13.99 -10.91 13.55
CA GLN A 140 -12.67 -11.25 14.12
C GLN A 140 -12.25 -10.30 15.24
N LEU A 141 -12.56 -9.01 15.13
CA LEU A 141 -12.23 -8.01 16.15
C LEU A 141 -13.08 -8.07 17.42
N ARG A 142 -14.12 -8.92 17.47
CA ARG A 142 -15.03 -8.99 18.58
C ARG A 142 -14.32 -9.39 19.88
N GLY A 143 -14.43 -8.54 20.90
CA GLY A 143 -13.81 -8.74 22.21
C GLY A 143 -12.35 -8.29 22.31
N ALA A 144 -11.76 -7.76 21.27
CA ALA A 144 -10.46 -7.10 21.34
C ALA A 144 -10.60 -5.72 22.00
N THR A 145 -9.60 -5.34 22.81
CA THR A 145 -9.54 -4.06 23.52
C THR A 145 -8.29 -3.24 23.18
N CYS A 146 -7.28 -3.86 22.60
CA CYS A 146 -6.02 -3.24 22.22
C CYS A 146 -5.77 -3.44 20.75
N PHE A 147 -5.38 -2.37 20.07
CA PHE A 147 -5.16 -2.35 18.61
C PHE A 147 -3.86 -1.66 18.25
N SER A 148 -3.15 -2.17 17.26
CA SER A 148 -2.03 -1.49 16.64
C SER A 148 -2.13 -1.62 15.13
N LYS A 149 -1.91 -0.49 14.45
CA LYS A 149 -1.83 -0.44 13.00
C LYS A 149 -0.38 -0.25 12.57
N ILE A 150 0.07 -1.05 11.64
CA ILE A 150 1.40 -0.98 11.04
C ILE A 150 1.25 -0.69 9.55
N ASP A 151 1.81 0.44 9.11
CA ASP A 151 1.86 0.86 7.71
C ASP A 151 3.28 0.61 7.17
N LEU A 152 3.41 -0.13 6.07
CA LEU A 152 4.71 -0.44 5.49
C LEU A 152 5.24 0.74 4.67
N THR A 153 6.53 1.05 4.85
CA THR A 153 7.22 2.10 4.07
C THR A 153 7.21 1.78 2.59
N SER A 154 6.43 2.52 1.78
CA SER A 154 6.31 2.25 0.35
C SER A 154 6.07 0.76 0.08
N GLY A 155 5.09 0.15 0.75
CA GLY A 155 4.90 -1.30 0.85
C GLY A 155 5.00 -2.04 -0.49
N TYR A 156 4.43 -1.48 -1.56
CA TYR A 156 4.50 -2.07 -2.90
C TYR A 156 5.94 -2.10 -3.45
N HIS A 157 6.75 -1.07 -3.21
CA HIS A 157 8.16 -1.07 -3.63
C HIS A 157 9.04 -2.10 -2.90
N GLN A 158 8.52 -2.77 -1.88
CA GLN A 158 9.21 -3.86 -1.19
C GLN A 158 9.02 -5.23 -1.87
N ILE A 159 8.34 -5.26 -3.00
CA ILE A 159 8.11 -6.45 -3.82
C ILE A 159 8.85 -6.29 -5.15
N PRO A 160 9.81 -7.18 -5.49
CA PRO A 160 10.48 -7.14 -6.78
C PRO A 160 9.53 -7.58 -7.89
N ILE A 161 9.74 -7.06 -9.11
CA ILE A 161 9.04 -7.52 -10.31
C ILE A 161 9.85 -8.65 -10.95
N ALA A 162 9.18 -9.65 -11.51
CA ALA A 162 9.81 -10.66 -12.33
C ALA A 162 10.52 -9.99 -13.53
N GLU A 163 11.79 -10.33 -13.81
CA GLU A 163 12.61 -9.65 -14.81
C GLU A 163 11.95 -9.62 -16.21
N ALA A 164 11.20 -10.67 -16.56
CA ALA A 164 10.44 -10.74 -17.81
C ALA A 164 9.36 -9.66 -17.93
N ASP A 165 8.86 -9.16 -16.79
CA ASP A 165 7.74 -8.23 -16.70
C ASP A 165 8.17 -6.78 -16.43
N VAL A 166 9.41 -6.55 -16.03
CA VAL A 166 9.97 -5.22 -15.76
C VAL A 166 9.69 -4.26 -16.93
N ARG A 167 9.94 -4.70 -18.16
CA ARG A 167 9.75 -3.88 -19.37
C ARG A 167 8.31 -3.42 -19.59
N LYS A 168 7.30 -4.12 -19.05
CA LYS A 168 5.88 -3.74 -19.15
C LYS A 168 5.54 -2.50 -18.32
N THR A 169 6.33 -2.24 -17.26
CA THR A 169 6.15 -1.08 -16.38
C THR A 169 6.73 0.22 -16.90
N ALA A 170 7.30 0.21 -18.10
CA ALA A 170 8.00 1.34 -18.65
C ALA A 170 7.12 2.59 -18.77
N PHE A 171 7.69 3.74 -18.40
CA PHE A 171 7.03 5.04 -18.46
C PHE A 171 7.94 6.10 -19.07
N ARG A 172 7.32 7.10 -19.66
CA ARG A 172 8.00 8.18 -20.40
C ARG A 172 7.88 9.51 -19.70
N THR A 173 9.00 10.17 -19.59
CA THR A 173 9.10 11.55 -19.08
C THR A 173 9.90 12.40 -20.07
N ARG A 174 9.93 13.72 -19.86
CA ARG A 174 10.83 14.60 -20.59
C ARG A 174 12.32 14.27 -20.33
N TYR A 175 12.62 13.67 -19.17
CA TYR A 175 14.00 13.38 -18.74
C TYR A 175 14.49 12.00 -19.17
N GLY A 176 13.64 11.20 -19.79
CA GLY A 176 14.00 9.89 -20.27
C GLY A 176 12.86 8.89 -20.21
N HIS A 177 13.20 7.67 -20.58
CA HIS A 177 12.34 6.49 -20.55
C HIS A 177 12.88 5.57 -19.48
N PHE A 178 12.04 5.17 -18.54
CA PHE A 178 12.40 4.40 -17.36
C PHE A 178 11.45 3.23 -17.17
N GLU A 179 11.88 2.21 -16.44
CA GLU A 179 11.06 1.06 -16.06
C GLU A 179 11.28 0.73 -14.59
N PHE A 180 10.24 0.26 -13.90
CA PHE A 180 10.33 -0.16 -12.51
C PHE A 180 10.86 -1.59 -12.39
N VAL A 181 11.80 -1.80 -11.47
CA VAL A 181 12.29 -3.13 -11.06
C VAL A 181 11.60 -3.64 -9.80
N VAL A 182 10.86 -2.77 -9.13
CA VAL A 182 10.00 -3.06 -7.97
C VAL A 182 8.55 -2.74 -8.33
N MET A 183 7.59 -3.37 -7.67
CA MET A 183 6.17 -3.23 -7.96
C MET A 183 5.69 -1.78 -7.76
N PRO A 184 5.25 -1.06 -8.82
CA PRO A 184 4.79 0.32 -8.71
C PRO A 184 3.33 0.39 -8.27
N PHE A 185 2.91 1.59 -7.84
CA PHE A 185 1.50 1.92 -7.67
C PHE A 185 0.77 2.03 -9.02
N GLY A 186 -0.53 1.76 -9.01
CA GLY A 186 -1.42 2.00 -10.16
C GLY A 186 -1.59 0.82 -11.12
N LEU A 187 -0.96 -0.33 -10.88
CA LEU A 187 -1.25 -1.56 -11.58
C LEU A 187 -2.44 -2.29 -10.94
N THR A 188 -3.33 -2.84 -11.76
CA THR A 188 -4.58 -3.48 -11.29
C THR A 188 -4.34 -4.68 -10.38
N SER A 189 -3.25 -5.44 -10.58
CA SER A 189 -2.95 -6.65 -9.79
C SER A 189 -2.09 -6.38 -8.54
N THR A 190 -1.66 -5.13 -8.32
CA THR A 190 -0.79 -4.75 -7.19
C THR A 190 -1.41 -5.04 -5.81
N PRO A 191 -2.68 -4.66 -5.53
CA PRO A 191 -3.27 -4.94 -4.22
C PRO A 191 -3.35 -6.45 -3.93
N GLY A 192 -3.78 -7.24 -4.91
CA GLY A 192 -3.88 -8.69 -4.75
C GLY A 192 -2.51 -9.37 -4.55
N ALA A 193 -1.46 -8.90 -5.22
CA ALA A 193 -0.11 -9.42 -5.04
C ALA A 193 0.45 -9.07 -3.66
N PHE A 194 0.19 -7.85 -3.18
CA PHE A 194 0.59 -7.42 -1.85
C PHE A 194 -0.13 -8.23 -0.76
N MET A 195 -1.45 -8.39 -0.86
CA MET A 195 -2.24 -9.20 0.06
C MET A 195 -1.74 -10.65 0.11
N ARG A 196 -1.41 -11.24 -1.06
CA ARG A 196 -0.86 -12.60 -1.13
C ARG A 196 0.47 -12.70 -0.37
N LEU A 197 1.38 -11.75 -0.56
CA LEU A 197 2.64 -11.72 0.18
C LEU A 197 2.40 -11.59 1.68
N MET A 198 1.58 -10.62 2.10
CA MET A 198 1.30 -10.39 3.52
C MET A 198 0.64 -11.60 4.18
N ASN A 199 -0.35 -12.20 3.52
CA ASN A 199 -1.00 -13.41 4.03
C ASN A 199 -0.01 -14.58 4.14
N SER A 200 0.92 -14.73 3.21
CA SER A 200 1.99 -15.73 3.30
C SER A 200 2.95 -15.46 4.46
N VAL A 201 3.33 -14.21 4.67
CA VAL A 201 4.24 -13.80 5.75
C VAL A 201 3.61 -14.02 7.13
N PHE A 202 2.34 -13.69 7.28
CA PHE A 202 1.62 -13.74 8.56
C PHE A 202 0.68 -14.93 8.68
N GLN A 203 0.80 -15.94 7.84
CA GLN A 203 -0.12 -17.08 7.77
C GLN A 203 -0.41 -17.74 9.14
N GLU A 204 0.60 -17.82 9.99
CA GLU A 204 0.49 -18.41 11.35
C GLU A 204 -0.20 -17.49 12.38
N PHE A 205 -0.47 -16.20 12.04
CA PHE A 205 -1.08 -15.21 12.92
C PHE A 205 -2.45 -14.73 12.42
N LEU A 206 -2.79 -15.09 11.16
CA LEU A 206 -4.10 -14.78 10.61
C LEU A 206 -5.17 -15.49 11.43
N ASP A 207 -6.32 -14.82 11.61
CA ASP A 207 -7.46 -15.29 12.39
C ASP A 207 -7.22 -15.43 13.91
N GLU A 208 -5.96 -15.25 14.39
CA GLU A 208 -5.62 -15.25 15.81
C GLU A 208 -5.51 -13.84 16.39
N PHE A 209 -4.61 -13.02 15.83
CA PHE A 209 -4.35 -11.65 16.32
C PHE A 209 -3.85 -10.69 15.23
N VAL A 210 -3.80 -11.10 13.95
CA VAL A 210 -3.40 -10.27 12.82
C VAL A 210 -4.47 -10.29 11.74
N ILE A 211 -4.81 -9.10 11.26
CA ILE A 211 -5.63 -8.88 10.06
C ILE A 211 -4.80 -8.11 9.06
N ILE A 212 -4.82 -8.54 7.81
CA ILE A 212 -4.24 -7.82 6.68
C ILE A 212 -5.36 -7.20 5.86
N PHE A 213 -5.36 -5.89 5.71
CA PHE A 213 -6.33 -5.19 4.90
C PHE A 213 -5.65 -4.21 3.94
N ILE A 214 -5.64 -4.59 2.66
CA ILE A 214 -4.94 -3.85 1.59
C ILE A 214 -3.48 -3.60 1.97
N ASP A 215 -3.11 -2.38 2.35
CA ASP A 215 -1.73 -1.95 2.66
C ASP A 215 -1.43 -1.97 4.18
N ASP A 216 -2.44 -2.21 5.02
CA ASP A 216 -2.36 -2.10 6.47
C ASP A 216 -2.30 -3.46 7.16
N ILE A 217 -1.44 -3.57 8.17
CA ILE A 217 -1.38 -4.70 9.09
C ILE A 217 -1.99 -4.25 10.41
N LEU A 218 -3.09 -4.90 10.80
CA LEU A 218 -3.76 -4.65 12.07
C LEU A 218 -3.45 -5.78 13.06
N VAL A 219 -2.89 -5.42 14.20
CA VAL A 219 -2.67 -6.32 15.34
C VAL A 219 -3.71 -6.02 16.39
N TYR A 220 -4.42 -7.04 16.88
CA TYR A 220 -5.46 -6.89 17.90
C TYR A 220 -5.28 -7.89 19.03
N SER A 221 -5.73 -7.54 20.23
CA SER A 221 -5.57 -8.38 21.44
C SER A 221 -6.64 -8.06 22.48
N LYS A 222 -6.87 -8.99 23.38
CA LYS A 222 -7.85 -8.83 24.47
C LYS A 222 -7.29 -8.07 25.67
N SER A 223 -5.96 -8.12 25.89
CA SER A 223 -5.30 -7.40 26.99
C SER A 223 -4.02 -6.71 26.50
N PRO A 224 -3.53 -5.67 27.22
CA PRO A 224 -2.27 -5.00 26.92
C PRO A 224 -1.06 -5.93 26.98
N GLU A 225 -1.06 -6.89 27.90
CA GLU A 225 0.04 -7.83 28.11
C GLU A 225 0.15 -8.78 26.92
N GLU A 226 -0.97 -9.32 26.45
CA GLU A 226 -1.04 -10.13 25.24
C GLU A 226 -0.62 -9.30 24.01
N HIS A 227 -1.03 -8.02 23.99
CA HIS A 227 -0.74 -7.14 22.88
C HIS A 227 0.76 -6.88 22.69
N GLU A 228 1.50 -6.73 23.78
CA GLU A 228 2.97 -6.61 23.72
C GLU A 228 3.63 -7.85 23.11
N VAL A 229 3.15 -9.05 23.48
CA VAL A 229 3.64 -10.32 22.92
C VAL A 229 3.30 -10.44 21.43
N HIS A 230 2.08 -10.11 21.05
CA HIS A 230 1.64 -10.16 19.66
C HIS A 230 2.41 -9.17 18.78
N LEU A 231 2.61 -7.93 19.25
CA LEU A 231 3.42 -6.94 18.55
C LEU A 231 4.86 -7.42 18.34
N ARG A 232 5.49 -8.01 19.38
CA ARG A 232 6.85 -8.55 19.29
C ARG A 232 6.95 -9.61 18.19
N ARG A 233 6.04 -10.56 18.14
CA ARG A 233 5.99 -11.61 17.12
C ARG A 233 5.82 -11.02 15.70
N VAL A 234 4.97 -10.02 15.54
CA VAL A 234 4.78 -9.32 14.26
C VAL A 234 6.06 -8.59 13.83
N MET A 235 6.73 -7.88 14.76
CA MET A 235 7.98 -7.19 14.46
C MET A 235 9.12 -8.15 14.12
N GLU A 236 9.22 -9.28 14.81
CA GLU A 236 10.16 -10.36 14.49
C GLU A 236 9.95 -10.86 13.06
N LYS A 237 8.69 -11.09 12.68
CA LYS A 237 8.35 -11.54 11.32
C LYS A 237 8.69 -10.50 10.25
N LEU A 238 8.42 -9.22 10.51
CA LEU A 238 8.82 -8.13 9.60
C LEU A 238 10.34 -8.08 9.43
N ARG A 239 11.10 -8.19 10.53
CA ARG A 239 12.57 -8.22 10.52
C ARG A 239 13.11 -9.42 9.72
N GLU A 240 12.59 -10.63 9.96
CA GLU A 240 12.97 -11.86 9.26
C GLU A 240 12.74 -11.72 7.75
N GLN A 241 11.60 -11.17 7.37
CA GLN A 241 11.21 -10.99 5.98
C GLN A 241 11.79 -9.72 5.34
N LYS A 242 12.61 -8.95 6.08
CA LYS A 242 13.18 -7.67 5.64
C LYS A 242 12.10 -6.74 5.08
N LEU A 243 11.00 -6.61 5.82
CA LEU A 243 9.92 -5.69 5.55
C LEU A 243 10.05 -4.48 6.48
N PHE A 244 9.91 -3.28 5.92
CA PHE A 244 10.14 -2.03 6.63
C PHE A 244 8.82 -1.28 6.81
N ALA A 245 8.59 -0.78 8.03
CA ALA A 245 7.42 0.00 8.39
C ALA A 245 7.73 1.49 8.52
N LYS A 246 6.73 2.34 8.34
CA LYS A 246 6.86 3.79 8.50
C LYS A 246 6.33 4.23 9.85
N LEU A 247 7.21 4.40 10.84
CA LEU A 247 6.84 4.74 12.21
C LEU A 247 5.85 5.91 12.33
N SER A 248 6.00 6.95 11.48
CA SER A 248 5.11 8.13 11.51
C SER A 248 3.66 7.82 11.11
N LYS A 249 3.42 6.71 10.42
CA LYS A 249 2.09 6.26 9.96
C LYS A 249 1.55 5.09 10.79
N CYS A 250 2.35 4.53 11.68
CA CYS A 250 1.91 3.48 12.59
C CYS A 250 1.21 4.08 13.81
N SER A 251 0.22 3.36 14.33
CA SER A 251 -0.36 3.60 15.65
C SER A 251 -0.24 2.35 16.50
N PHE A 252 0.03 2.53 17.81
CA PHE A 252 0.31 1.41 18.70
C PHE A 252 -0.47 1.53 20.01
N GLY A 253 -0.99 0.39 20.49
CA GLY A 253 -1.61 0.25 21.78
C GLY A 253 -2.86 1.11 22.00
N GLU A 254 -3.59 1.43 20.93
CA GLU A 254 -4.85 2.17 21.02
C GLU A 254 -5.87 1.36 21.83
N ARG A 255 -6.40 1.97 22.89
CA ARG A 255 -7.45 1.37 23.73
C ARG A 255 -8.79 1.98 23.32
N ASN A 256 -9.83 1.13 23.25
CA ASN A 256 -11.21 1.54 23.04
C ASN A 256 -11.58 2.11 21.65
N GLY A 257 -11.00 1.59 20.60
CA GLY A 257 -11.60 1.81 19.27
C GLY A 257 -10.66 2.24 18.18
N PHE A 258 -10.80 1.54 17.10
CA PHE A 258 -10.27 1.91 15.81
C PHE A 258 -10.87 3.25 15.39
N SER A 259 -10.05 4.30 15.20
CA SER A 259 -10.57 5.59 14.76
C SER A 259 -10.98 5.55 13.30
N GLY A 260 -12.18 5.28 13.06
CA GLY A 260 -12.85 5.07 11.77
C GLY A 260 -14.13 4.28 11.94
N SER A 261 -14.30 3.70 13.12
CA SER A 261 -15.53 3.08 13.56
C SER A 261 -15.85 3.57 14.97
N HIS A 262 -17.08 4.02 15.21
CA HIS A 262 -17.52 4.33 16.56
C HIS A 262 -17.64 3.02 17.34
N CYS A 263 -16.67 2.74 18.23
CA CYS A 263 -16.80 1.64 19.18
C CYS A 263 -17.72 2.08 20.32
N PHE A 264 -18.97 1.70 20.24
CA PHE A 264 -19.87 1.71 21.38
C PHE A 264 -19.71 0.42 22.18
N GLY A 265 -19.82 0.46 23.49
CA GLY A 265 -19.60 -0.61 24.45
C GLY A 265 -20.35 -1.94 24.24
N ARG A 266 -20.83 -2.23 23.05
CA ARG A 266 -21.47 -3.47 22.60
C ARG A 266 -21.16 -3.88 21.16
N GLY A 267 -20.13 -3.30 20.50
CA GLY A 267 -19.76 -3.68 19.14
C GLY A 267 -19.01 -2.59 18.40
N VAL A 268 -18.30 -3.00 17.36
CA VAL A 268 -17.64 -2.09 16.41
C VAL A 268 -18.69 -1.69 15.36
N SER A 269 -18.97 -0.40 15.20
CA SER A 269 -19.78 0.10 14.08
C SER A 269 -18.88 0.90 13.14
N VAL A 270 -18.98 0.65 11.86
CA VAL A 270 -18.26 1.41 10.83
C VAL A 270 -19.03 2.69 10.54
N ASP A 271 -18.32 3.78 10.33
CA ASP A 271 -18.91 5.07 9.91
C ASP A 271 -19.78 4.88 8.66
N PRO A 272 -21.09 5.21 8.70
CA PRO A 272 -21.98 5.01 7.58
C PRO A 272 -21.54 5.69 6.28
N GLU A 273 -20.92 6.88 6.36
CA GLU A 273 -20.41 7.60 5.19
C GLU A 273 -19.27 6.86 4.47
N LYS A 274 -18.54 6.02 5.21
CA LYS A 274 -17.46 5.18 4.64
C LYS A 274 -17.98 3.88 4.06
N ILE A 275 -19.07 3.35 4.58
CA ILE A 275 -19.75 2.19 4.00
C ILE A 275 -20.33 2.56 2.63
N GLU A 276 -20.99 3.73 2.51
CA GLU A 276 -21.50 4.20 1.23
C GLU A 276 -20.41 4.37 0.19
N ALA A 277 -19.28 4.98 0.54
CA ALA A 277 -18.16 5.16 -0.40
C ALA A 277 -17.54 3.82 -0.88
N ILE A 278 -17.57 2.77 -0.06
CA ILE A 278 -17.07 1.43 -0.44
C ILE A 278 -18.11 0.67 -1.27
N VAL A 279 -19.38 0.81 -0.94
CA VAL A 279 -20.50 0.19 -1.70
C VAL A 279 -20.60 0.82 -3.09
N ASP A 280 -20.47 2.14 -3.21
CA ASP A 280 -20.48 2.85 -4.49
C ASP A 280 -19.28 2.45 -5.37
N ALA A 281 -18.10 2.24 -4.78
CA ALA A 281 -16.93 1.75 -5.51
C ALA A 281 -17.10 0.31 -6.03
N GLN A 282 -17.92 -0.52 -5.37
CA GLN A 282 -18.21 -1.88 -5.83
C GLN A 282 -19.33 -1.93 -6.89
N THR A 283 -20.26 -0.97 -6.89
CA THR A 283 -21.35 -0.90 -7.87
C THR A 283 -20.90 -0.37 -9.23
N ASP A 284 -19.87 0.50 -9.27
CA ASP A 284 -19.29 1.00 -10.53
C ASP A 284 -18.42 -0.04 -11.27
N GLU A 285 -18.08 -1.17 -10.66
CA GLU A 285 -17.38 -2.29 -11.33
C GLU A 285 -18.34 -3.28 -12.04
N CYS A 286 -19.66 -3.11 -11.92
CA CYS A 286 -20.67 -4.02 -12.49
C CYS A 286 -21.37 -3.47 -13.75
N HIS A 287 -20.91 -2.36 -14.36
CA HIS A 287 -21.46 -1.84 -15.62
C HIS A 287 -20.38 -1.60 -16.67
#